data_5e2c902328c11c1fea30b71c8588d3cc
#
_entry.id   5e2c902328c11c1fea30b71c8588d3cc
#
_cell.length_a   1.000
_cell.length_b   1.000
_cell.length_c   1.000
_cell.angle_alpha   90.00
_cell.angle_beta   90.00
_cell.angle_gamma   90.00
#
_symmetry.space_group_name_H-M   'P 1'
#
loop_
_entity.id
_entity.type
_entity.pdbx_description
1 polymer ?
#
loop_
_entity_poly.entity_id
_entity_poly.type
_entity_poly.pdbx_seq_one_letter_code
_entity_poly.pdbx_strand_id
1 'polypeptide(L)'
;WVREGLNKIGAAHKVNSFTFPFVLCTWFFLAASRVLVGLDDVSLSHPMLPAIHHFDIAAAPPTSVWEGVEWSLKGVGQIMLQDSWVSGLFFLAGLLVSSPWAALWAFIGSSIGTYGALLFGASEVAVSSGLYGFSPALTAIALGCVFYHPSWRSALWAVLGTIATLFIQAAVNVFLEPLGLPALTAPFCIATWLFLLPLFNLDRSKQTETNHSSWHKKHNH
;
A
#
# COMPACT_ATOMS: atom_id res chain seq x y z
N TRP A 1 -13.34 15.64 -7.32
CA TRP A 1 -12.69 16.19 -8.52
C TRP A 1 -11.31 15.54 -8.77
N VAL A 2 -10.37 15.57 -7.82
CA VAL A 2 -9.01 14.99 -7.99
C VAL A 2 -9.08 13.49 -8.34
N ARG A 3 -9.90 12.73 -7.61
CA ARG A 3 -10.12 11.29 -7.88
C ARG A 3 -10.67 11.06 -9.30
N GLU A 4 -11.64 11.87 -9.71
CA GLU A 4 -12.25 11.74 -11.04
C GLU A 4 -11.24 12.08 -12.14
N GLY A 5 -10.44 13.14 -11.96
CA GLY A 5 -9.37 13.49 -12.86
C GLY A 5 -8.32 12.38 -13.02
N LEU A 6 -7.84 11.82 -11.90
CA LEU A 6 -6.87 10.73 -11.91
C LEU A 6 -7.45 9.44 -12.50
N ASN A 7 -8.72 9.13 -12.23
CA ASN A 7 -9.38 7.98 -12.85
C ASN A 7 -9.53 8.14 -14.36
N LYS A 8 -9.78 9.34 -14.87
CA LYS A 8 -9.79 9.60 -16.32
C LYS A 8 -8.43 9.39 -16.97
N ILE A 9 -7.36 9.82 -16.31
CA ILE A 9 -5.99 9.56 -16.79
C ILE A 9 -5.71 8.05 -16.79
N GLY A 10 -6.10 7.35 -15.72
CA GLY A 10 -5.93 5.90 -15.57
C GLY A 10 -6.84 5.06 -16.47
N ALA A 11 -7.95 5.63 -16.97
CA ALA A 11 -8.95 4.90 -17.76
C ALA A 11 -8.38 4.31 -19.06
N ALA A 12 -7.41 5.01 -19.69
CA ALA A 12 -6.71 4.51 -20.87
C ALA A 12 -5.97 3.19 -20.62
N HIS A 13 -5.57 2.94 -19.37
CA HIS A 13 -4.85 1.75 -18.93
C HIS A 13 -5.71 0.84 -18.05
N LYS A 14 -7.02 1.13 -17.92
CA LYS A 14 -7.95 0.40 -17.03
C LYS A 14 -7.50 0.34 -15.56
N VAL A 15 -6.73 1.31 -15.12
CA VAL A 15 -6.17 1.36 -13.76
C VAL A 15 -6.93 2.37 -12.92
N ASN A 16 -7.28 1.96 -11.69
CA ASN A 16 -7.92 2.82 -10.71
C ASN A 16 -6.85 3.67 -9.98
N SER A 17 -7.21 4.88 -9.59
CA SER A 17 -6.33 5.76 -8.81
C SER A 17 -6.16 5.33 -7.35
N PHE A 18 -6.94 4.35 -6.87
CA PHE A 18 -6.95 3.89 -5.47
C PHE A 18 -7.08 5.05 -4.48
N THR A 19 -6.19 5.06 -3.48
CA THR A 19 -6.09 6.13 -2.46
C THR A 19 -5.14 7.25 -2.87
N PHE A 20 -4.53 7.21 -4.06
CA PHE A 20 -3.55 8.21 -4.49
C PHE A 20 -4.08 9.65 -4.55
N PRO A 21 -5.37 9.91 -4.86
CA PRO A 21 -5.96 11.25 -4.73
C PRO A 21 -5.84 11.83 -3.32
N PHE A 22 -6.05 11.00 -2.28
CA PHE A 22 -5.85 11.40 -0.88
C PHE A 22 -4.39 11.73 -0.61
N VAL A 23 -3.47 10.89 -1.06
CA VAL A 23 -2.03 11.09 -0.89
C VAL A 23 -1.59 12.42 -1.50
N LEU A 24 -1.96 12.69 -2.75
CA LEU A 24 -1.61 13.94 -3.44
C LEU A 24 -2.18 15.18 -2.74
N CYS A 25 -3.47 15.15 -2.39
CA CYS A 25 -4.09 16.27 -1.69
C CYS A 25 -3.41 16.54 -0.34
N THR A 26 -3.10 15.48 0.41
CA THR A 26 -2.39 15.60 1.69
C THR A 26 -0.99 16.17 1.49
N TRP A 27 -0.21 15.68 0.54
CA TRP A 27 1.14 16.21 0.27
C TRP A 27 1.11 17.68 -0.15
N PHE A 28 0.18 18.08 -1.04
CA PHE A 28 0.05 19.49 -1.43
C PHE A 28 -0.34 20.38 -0.27
N PHE A 29 -1.30 19.93 0.56
CA PHE A 29 -1.72 20.70 1.74
C PHE A 29 -0.57 20.83 2.74
N LEU A 30 0.11 19.74 3.08
CA LEU A 30 1.22 19.75 4.02
C LEU A 30 2.42 20.57 3.50
N ALA A 31 2.73 20.49 2.20
CA ALA A 31 3.78 21.32 1.61
C ALA A 31 3.40 22.81 1.62
N ALA A 32 2.14 23.13 1.29
CA ALA A 32 1.65 24.52 1.29
C ALA A 32 1.63 25.12 2.71
N SER A 33 1.27 24.34 3.74
CA SER A 33 1.25 24.81 5.13
C SER A 33 2.60 25.29 5.66
N ARG A 34 3.70 24.86 5.04
CA ARG A 34 5.06 25.32 5.41
C ARG A 34 5.36 26.76 4.99
N VAL A 35 4.62 27.30 4.04
CA VAL A 35 4.86 28.64 3.46
C VAL A 35 3.72 29.61 3.82
N LEU A 36 2.52 29.08 4.05
CA LEU A 36 1.34 29.88 4.35
C LEU A 36 1.21 30.04 5.87
N VAL A 37 1.67 31.18 6.38
CA VAL A 37 1.72 31.51 7.83
C VAL A 37 0.38 31.34 8.55
N GLY A 38 -0.76 31.46 7.85
CA GLY A 38 -2.09 31.22 8.44
C GLY A 38 -2.43 29.75 8.70
N LEU A 39 -1.53 28.81 8.37
CA LEU A 39 -1.68 27.37 8.56
C LEU A 39 -0.63 26.77 9.52
N ASP A 40 -0.02 27.61 10.34
CA ASP A 40 1.14 27.24 11.20
C ASP A 40 0.83 26.22 12.31
N ASP A 41 -0.42 25.85 12.55
CA ASP A 41 -0.81 24.87 13.58
C ASP A 41 -0.57 23.40 13.17
N VAL A 42 -0.02 23.16 11.97
CA VAL A 42 0.26 21.80 11.51
C VAL A 42 1.67 21.38 11.93
N SER A 43 1.77 20.56 12.97
CA SER A 43 3.03 19.96 13.39
C SER A 43 3.55 18.96 12.34
N LEU A 44 4.42 19.41 11.46
CA LEU A 44 5.09 18.56 10.46
C LEU A 44 6.43 18.09 10.99
N SER A 45 6.83 16.91 10.57
CA SER A 45 8.21 16.44 10.76
C SER A 45 9.19 17.42 10.12
N HIS A 46 10.28 17.73 10.81
CA HIS A 46 11.33 18.55 10.23
C HIS A 46 11.94 17.86 9.01
N PRO A 47 12.20 18.60 7.92
CA PRO A 47 12.94 18.06 6.79
C PRO A 47 14.32 17.58 7.25
N MET A 48 14.68 16.36 6.93
CA MET A 48 16.00 15.78 7.27
C MET A 48 16.66 15.22 6.02
N LEU A 49 18.00 15.31 5.99
CA LEU A 49 18.75 14.64 4.93
C LEU A 49 18.86 13.14 5.27
N PRO A 50 18.62 12.23 4.32
CA PRO A 50 18.70 10.79 4.56
C PRO A 50 20.03 10.31 5.11
N ALA A 51 21.12 11.05 4.83
CA ALA A 51 22.47 10.75 5.34
C ALA A 51 22.67 11.09 6.84
N ILE A 52 21.73 11.82 7.45
CA ILE A 52 21.78 12.25 8.87
C ILE A 52 20.91 11.33 9.74
N HIS A 53 20.37 10.27 9.19
CA HIS A 53 19.70 9.26 9.99
C HIS A 53 20.64 8.81 11.10
N HIS A 54 20.38 9.29 12.30
CA HIS A 54 20.80 8.56 13.48
C HIS A 54 20.10 7.19 13.37
N PHE A 55 20.90 6.13 13.39
CA PHE A 55 20.36 4.78 13.41
C PHE A 55 19.39 4.69 14.58
N ASP A 56 18.08 4.83 14.27
CA ASP A 56 17.06 4.47 15.21
C ASP A 56 17.36 3.04 15.66
N ILE A 57 17.15 2.77 16.93
CA ILE A 57 17.36 1.42 17.46
C ILE A 57 16.51 0.48 16.62
N ALA A 58 17.14 -0.50 15.98
CA ALA A 58 16.44 -1.51 15.22
C ALA A 58 15.47 -2.23 16.16
N ALA A 59 14.24 -2.49 15.68
CA ALA A 59 13.22 -3.15 16.47
C ALA A 59 13.72 -4.50 16.97
N ALA A 60 13.60 -4.74 18.26
CA ALA A 60 13.81 -6.05 18.84
C ALA A 60 12.64 -6.99 18.48
N PRO A 61 12.86 -8.30 18.38
CA PRO A 61 11.77 -9.25 18.21
C PRO A 61 10.73 -9.11 19.34
N PRO A 62 9.44 -9.30 19.04
CA PRO A 62 8.40 -9.23 20.07
C PRO A 62 8.67 -10.24 21.18
N THR A 63 8.51 -9.81 22.40
CA THR A 63 8.78 -10.65 23.60
C THR A 63 7.73 -11.73 23.82
N SER A 64 6.56 -11.55 23.20
CA SER A 64 5.44 -12.49 23.25
C SER A 64 4.72 -12.59 21.92
N VAL A 65 4.01 -13.71 21.71
CA VAL A 65 3.14 -13.88 20.54
C VAL A 65 2.07 -12.80 20.48
N TRP A 66 1.55 -12.39 21.63
CA TRP A 66 0.55 -11.33 21.71
C TRP A 66 1.08 -9.99 21.22
N GLU A 67 2.28 -9.61 21.58
CA GLU A 67 2.91 -8.37 21.13
C GLU A 67 3.03 -8.32 19.60
N GLY A 68 3.42 -9.42 18.97
CA GLY A 68 3.49 -9.51 17.52
C GLY A 68 2.11 -9.42 16.83
N VAL A 69 1.07 -10.01 17.46
CA VAL A 69 -0.32 -9.87 17.01
C VAL A 69 -0.79 -8.43 17.17
N GLU A 70 -0.47 -7.78 18.30
CA GLU A 70 -0.79 -6.39 18.56
C GLU A 70 -0.21 -5.45 17.48
N TRP A 71 1.07 -5.60 17.14
CA TRP A 71 1.72 -4.80 16.09
C TRP A 71 1.05 -5.01 14.72
N SER A 72 0.69 -6.25 14.40
CA SER A 72 -0.04 -6.56 13.17
C SER A 72 -1.45 -5.95 13.15
N LEU A 73 -2.15 -5.96 14.29
CA LEU A 73 -3.45 -5.31 14.44
C LEU A 73 -3.33 -3.78 14.34
N LYS A 74 -2.32 -3.18 14.95
CA LYS A 74 -2.03 -1.76 14.78
C LYS A 74 -1.81 -1.42 13.30
N GLY A 75 -1.09 -2.26 12.55
CA GLY A 75 -0.92 -2.09 11.11
C GLY A 75 -2.24 -2.04 10.35
N VAL A 76 -3.22 -2.88 10.72
CA VAL A 76 -4.58 -2.77 10.16
C VAL A 76 -5.28 -1.48 10.63
N GLY A 77 -5.12 -1.08 11.88
CA GLY A 77 -5.64 0.18 12.41
C GLY A 77 -5.08 1.41 11.69
N GLN A 78 -3.81 1.37 11.34
CA GLN A 78 -3.12 2.46 10.62
C GLN A 78 -3.68 2.70 9.19
N ILE A 79 -4.44 1.79 8.62
CA ILE A 79 -5.17 2.05 7.36
C ILE A 79 -6.08 3.29 7.52
N MET A 80 -6.61 3.49 8.73
CA MET A 80 -7.42 4.66 9.10
C MET A 80 -6.66 5.62 10.02
N LEU A 81 -5.32 5.59 10.00
CA LEU A 81 -4.45 6.46 10.79
C LEU A 81 -4.67 6.31 12.32
N GLN A 82 -5.00 5.09 12.77
CA GLN A 82 -5.25 4.78 14.17
C GLN A 82 -4.14 3.87 14.72
N ASP A 83 -3.29 4.40 15.58
CA ASP A 83 -2.29 3.62 16.33
C ASP A 83 -2.94 2.91 17.52
N SER A 84 -3.80 1.94 17.23
CA SER A 84 -4.52 1.17 18.23
C SER A 84 -4.85 -0.22 17.70
N TRP A 85 -4.43 -1.24 18.43
CA TRP A 85 -4.78 -2.63 18.12
C TRP A 85 -6.29 -2.88 18.23
N VAL A 86 -6.98 -2.17 19.14
CA VAL A 86 -8.44 -2.25 19.29
C VAL A 86 -9.13 -1.76 18.00
N SER A 87 -8.70 -0.63 17.45
CA SER A 87 -9.22 -0.12 16.17
C SER A 87 -8.94 -1.13 15.04
N GLY A 88 -7.75 -1.71 15.00
CA GLY A 88 -7.41 -2.77 14.04
C GLY A 88 -8.33 -3.98 14.14
N LEU A 89 -8.66 -4.41 15.35
CA LEU A 89 -9.59 -5.51 15.59
C LEU A 89 -11.01 -5.18 15.07
N PHE A 90 -11.52 -3.97 15.35
CA PHE A 90 -12.82 -3.54 14.83
C PHE A 90 -12.83 -3.45 13.30
N PHE A 91 -11.76 -2.97 12.67
CA PHE A 91 -11.65 -2.95 11.21
C PHE A 91 -11.61 -4.36 10.62
N LEU A 92 -10.87 -5.28 11.24
CA LEU A 92 -10.90 -6.68 10.82
C LEU A 92 -12.29 -7.30 10.98
N ALA A 93 -12.99 -7.02 12.07
CA ALA A 93 -14.35 -7.49 12.27
C ALA A 93 -15.31 -6.93 11.19
N GLY A 94 -15.19 -5.64 10.86
CA GLY A 94 -15.96 -5.04 9.77
C GLY A 94 -15.64 -5.66 8.40
N LEU A 95 -14.37 -5.91 8.11
CA LEU A 95 -13.95 -6.61 6.91
C LEU A 95 -14.47 -8.04 6.88
N LEU A 96 -14.48 -8.75 8.00
CA LEU A 96 -14.95 -10.12 8.11
C LEU A 96 -16.45 -10.24 7.75
N VAL A 97 -17.25 -9.26 8.18
CA VAL A 97 -18.68 -9.18 7.83
C VAL A 97 -18.87 -8.95 6.34
N SER A 98 -18.03 -8.12 5.72
CA SER A 98 -18.11 -7.81 4.28
C SER A 98 -17.49 -8.91 3.41
N SER A 99 -16.28 -9.36 3.75
CA SER A 99 -15.52 -10.37 3.02
C SER A 99 -14.51 -11.05 3.93
N PRO A 100 -14.72 -12.32 4.30
CA PRO A 100 -13.76 -13.06 5.11
C PRO A 100 -12.35 -13.14 4.49
N TRP A 101 -12.28 -13.19 3.15
CA TRP A 101 -11.01 -13.19 2.43
C TRP A 101 -10.28 -11.85 2.56
N ALA A 102 -11.01 -10.73 2.54
CA ALA A 102 -10.42 -9.41 2.74
C ALA A 102 -9.85 -9.26 4.16
N ALA A 103 -10.58 -9.73 5.18
CA ALA A 103 -10.08 -9.73 6.56
C ALA A 103 -8.84 -10.60 6.73
N LEU A 104 -8.83 -11.80 6.13
CA LEU A 104 -7.69 -12.70 6.15
C LEU A 104 -6.45 -12.04 5.51
N TRP A 105 -6.60 -11.49 4.31
CA TRP A 105 -5.50 -10.83 3.61
C TRP A 105 -5.06 -9.54 4.28
N ALA A 106 -5.96 -8.78 4.92
CA ALA A 106 -5.60 -7.61 5.72
C ALA A 106 -4.63 -7.99 6.85
N PHE A 107 -4.98 -9.02 7.61
CA PHE A 107 -4.16 -9.47 8.72
C PHE A 107 -2.83 -10.10 8.26
N ILE A 108 -2.86 -10.98 7.26
CA ILE A 108 -1.66 -11.61 6.68
C ILE A 108 -0.73 -10.54 6.11
N GLY A 109 -1.28 -9.60 5.32
CA GLY A 109 -0.49 -8.53 4.70
C GLY A 109 0.14 -7.61 5.74
N SER A 110 -0.61 -7.22 6.77
CA SER A 110 -0.08 -6.44 7.89
C SER A 110 1.03 -7.19 8.62
N SER A 111 0.85 -8.49 8.88
CA SER A 111 1.86 -9.32 9.53
C SER A 111 3.13 -9.44 8.68
N ILE A 112 3.01 -9.71 7.38
CA ILE A 112 4.17 -9.76 6.47
C ILE A 112 4.92 -8.42 6.47
N GLY A 113 4.21 -7.30 6.43
CA GLY A 113 4.81 -5.97 6.48
C GLY A 113 5.56 -5.72 7.80
N THR A 114 4.91 -6.00 8.92
CA THR A 114 5.46 -5.81 10.27
C THR A 114 6.69 -6.71 10.52
N TYR A 115 6.55 -8.01 10.30
CA TYR A 115 7.66 -8.95 10.52
C TYR A 115 8.76 -8.83 9.47
N GLY A 116 8.41 -8.46 8.22
CA GLY A 116 9.40 -8.15 7.21
C GLY A 116 10.22 -6.91 7.58
N ALA A 117 9.58 -5.84 8.05
CA ALA A 117 10.27 -4.65 8.52
C ALA A 117 11.20 -4.96 9.71
N LEU A 118 10.74 -5.78 10.64
CA LEU A 118 11.54 -6.27 11.76
C LEU A 118 12.78 -7.05 11.28
N LEU A 119 12.59 -7.97 10.32
CA LEU A 119 13.68 -8.79 9.77
C LEU A 119 14.76 -7.94 9.09
N PHE A 120 14.38 -6.85 8.45
CA PHE A 120 15.32 -5.93 7.78
C PHE A 120 15.79 -4.78 8.66
N GLY A 121 15.50 -4.80 9.96
CA GLY A 121 16.05 -3.86 10.94
C GLY A 121 15.44 -2.45 10.87
N ALA A 122 14.15 -2.36 10.55
CA ALA A 122 13.42 -1.09 10.64
C ALA A 122 13.36 -0.58 12.08
N SER A 123 13.10 0.73 12.27
CA SER A 123 13.07 1.34 13.60
C SER A 123 11.98 0.73 14.49
N GLU A 124 12.28 0.60 15.78
CA GLU A 124 11.35 0.04 16.77
C GLU A 124 10.03 0.81 16.82
N VAL A 125 10.09 2.13 16.82
CA VAL A 125 8.90 2.99 16.85
C VAL A 125 8.02 2.74 15.63
N ALA A 126 8.59 2.63 14.44
CA ALA A 126 7.84 2.42 13.21
C ALA A 126 7.21 1.01 13.14
N VAL A 127 7.91 -0.01 13.64
CA VAL A 127 7.39 -1.39 13.67
C VAL A 127 6.30 -1.54 14.73
N SER A 128 6.57 -1.10 15.96
CA SER A 128 5.65 -1.26 17.10
C SER A 128 4.36 -0.45 16.97
N SER A 129 4.40 0.68 16.24
CA SER A 129 3.20 1.48 15.89
C SER A 129 2.46 0.97 14.65
N GLY A 130 2.93 -0.11 14.00
CA GLY A 130 2.26 -0.71 12.84
C GLY A 130 2.44 0.05 11.52
N LEU A 131 3.36 1.02 11.44
CA LEU A 131 3.56 1.86 10.25
C LEU A 131 4.05 1.07 9.03
N TYR A 132 4.64 -0.11 9.21
CA TYR A 132 5.00 -1.00 8.11
C TYR A 132 3.91 -2.02 7.75
N GLY A 133 2.80 -2.06 8.50
CA GLY A 133 1.72 -3.03 8.29
C GLY A 133 0.63 -2.58 7.33
N PHE A 134 0.28 -1.28 7.30
CA PHE A 134 -0.94 -0.80 6.63
C PHE A 134 -0.88 -0.83 5.09
N SER A 135 0.19 -0.38 4.47
CA SER A 135 0.33 -0.43 3.00
C SER A 135 0.44 -1.86 2.47
N PRO A 136 1.24 -2.76 3.10
CA PRO A 136 1.23 -4.18 2.80
C PRO A 136 -0.16 -4.85 2.97
N ALA A 137 -0.92 -4.51 4.02
CA ALA A 137 -2.28 -5.01 4.21
C ALA A 137 -3.21 -4.65 3.03
N LEU A 138 -3.17 -3.38 2.60
CA LEU A 138 -3.96 -2.91 1.45
C LEU A 138 -3.56 -3.62 0.15
N THR A 139 -2.27 -3.81 -0.09
CA THR A 139 -1.77 -4.54 -1.27
C THR A 139 -2.21 -6.00 -1.24
N ALA A 140 -2.14 -6.65 -0.07
CA ALA A 140 -2.58 -8.02 0.12
C ALA A 140 -4.07 -8.20 -0.18
N ILE A 141 -4.93 -7.31 0.31
CA ILE A 141 -6.37 -7.30 -0.02
C ILE A 141 -6.57 -7.10 -1.52
N ALA A 142 -5.92 -6.09 -2.12
CA ALA A 142 -6.07 -5.75 -3.52
C ALA A 142 -5.74 -6.95 -4.43
N LEU A 143 -4.58 -7.56 -4.25
CA LEU A 143 -4.10 -8.65 -5.09
C LEU A 143 -4.65 -10.02 -4.69
N GLY A 144 -5.02 -10.21 -3.43
CA GLY A 144 -5.49 -11.49 -2.92
C GLY A 144 -6.97 -11.77 -3.18
N CYS A 145 -7.82 -10.73 -3.23
CA CYS A 145 -9.26 -10.95 -3.34
C CYS A 145 -10.07 -9.86 -4.07
N VAL A 146 -9.50 -8.68 -4.35
CA VAL A 146 -10.26 -7.61 -5.01
C VAL A 146 -10.09 -7.65 -6.52
N PHE A 147 -8.85 -7.70 -7.01
CA PHE A 147 -8.55 -7.68 -8.45
C PHE A 147 -8.39 -9.06 -9.07
N TYR A 148 -8.18 -10.09 -8.26
CA TYR A 148 -8.09 -11.48 -8.68
C TYR A 148 -9.09 -12.34 -7.93
N HIS A 149 -9.61 -13.36 -8.62
CA HIS A 149 -10.38 -14.39 -7.94
C HIS A 149 -9.49 -15.17 -6.96
N PRO A 150 -9.99 -15.49 -5.76
CA PRO A 150 -9.24 -16.26 -4.77
C PRO A 150 -8.74 -17.59 -5.38
N SER A 151 -7.43 -17.72 -5.43
CA SER A 151 -6.75 -18.90 -5.97
C SER A 151 -5.33 -18.95 -5.39
N TRP A 152 -4.64 -20.09 -5.50
CA TRP A 152 -3.26 -20.19 -5.06
C TRP A 152 -2.32 -19.21 -5.80
N ARG A 153 -2.65 -18.91 -7.09
CA ARG A 153 -1.88 -17.94 -7.90
C ARG A 153 -2.08 -16.52 -7.39
N SER A 154 -3.32 -16.12 -7.09
CA SER A 154 -3.58 -14.80 -6.50
C SER A 154 -2.97 -14.68 -5.10
N ALA A 155 -2.96 -15.77 -4.33
CA ALA A 155 -2.26 -15.81 -3.04
C ALA A 155 -0.76 -15.56 -3.19
N LEU A 156 -0.11 -16.22 -4.15
CA LEU A 156 1.30 -15.98 -4.45
C LEU A 156 1.56 -14.53 -4.88
N TRP A 157 0.74 -13.97 -5.77
CA TRP A 157 0.84 -12.58 -6.19
C TRP A 157 0.61 -11.61 -5.03
N ALA A 158 -0.35 -11.90 -4.15
CA ALA A 158 -0.60 -11.10 -2.96
C ALA A 158 0.61 -11.08 -2.03
N VAL A 159 1.23 -12.22 -1.77
CA VAL A 159 2.43 -12.31 -0.93
C VAL A 159 3.61 -11.56 -1.57
N LEU A 160 3.88 -11.78 -2.86
CA LEU A 160 4.96 -11.09 -3.57
C LEU A 160 4.74 -9.58 -3.62
N GLY A 161 3.50 -9.14 -3.90
CA GLY A 161 3.14 -7.73 -3.90
C GLY A 161 3.26 -7.09 -2.51
N THR A 162 2.90 -7.82 -1.47
CA THR A 162 3.04 -7.38 -0.07
C THR A 162 4.51 -7.18 0.30
N ILE A 163 5.38 -8.13 -0.06
CA ILE A 163 6.82 -8.02 0.15
C ILE A 163 7.39 -6.83 -0.65
N ALA A 164 7.00 -6.70 -1.92
CA ALA A 164 7.41 -5.55 -2.73
C ALA A 164 6.97 -4.21 -2.10
N THR A 165 5.76 -4.16 -1.53
CA THR A 165 5.25 -2.96 -0.86
C THR A 165 6.11 -2.54 0.33
N LEU A 166 6.64 -3.49 1.09
CA LEU A 166 7.55 -3.21 2.20
C LEU A 166 8.80 -2.44 1.73
N PHE A 167 9.46 -2.92 0.66
CA PHE A 167 10.63 -2.25 0.11
C PHE A 167 10.29 -0.90 -0.52
N ILE A 168 9.16 -0.80 -1.24
CA ILE A 168 8.67 0.46 -1.80
C ILE A 168 8.39 1.45 -0.67
N GLN A 169 7.81 1.02 0.45
CA GLN A 169 7.54 1.88 1.59
C GLN A 169 8.83 2.43 2.20
N ALA A 170 9.84 1.59 2.41
CA ALA A 170 11.14 2.03 2.89
C ALA A 170 11.76 3.06 1.94
N ALA A 171 11.73 2.81 0.62
CA ALA A 171 12.26 3.74 -0.38
C ALA A 171 11.48 5.06 -0.42
N VAL A 172 10.14 5.02 -0.40
CA VAL A 172 9.30 6.23 -0.41
C VAL A 172 9.51 7.06 0.86
N ASN A 173 9.69 6.44 2.02
CA ASN A 173 10.02 7.14 3.26
C ASN A 173 11.32 7.95 3.07
N VAL A 174 12.38 7.32 2.56
CA VAL A 174 13.67 7.99 2.31
C VAL A 174 13.54 9.13 1.29
N PHE A 175 12.75 8.94 0.21
CA PHE A 175 12.55 9.98 -0.80
C PHE A 175 11.76 11.19 -0.29
N LEU A 176 10.82 10.99 0.63
CA LEU A 176 9.98 12.05 1.18
C LEU A 176 10.56 12.72 2.42
N GLU A 177 11.56 12.10 3.05
CA GLU A 177 12.21 12.61 4.25
C GLU A 177 12.79 14.02 4.08
N PRO A 178 13.52 14.36 2.98
CA PRO A 178 14.00 15.73 2.76
C PRO A 178 12.87 16.75 2.67
N LEU A 179 11.66 16.31 2.34
CA LEU A 179 10.47 17.14 2.31
C LEU A 179 9.70 17.10 3.65
N GLY A 180 10.06 16.22 4.59
CA GLY A 180 9.34 15.98 5.83
C GLY A 180 7.89 15.58 5.59
N LEU A 181 7.61 14.86 4.51
CA LEU A 181 6.27 14.40 4.15
C LEU A 181 6.12 12.91 4.47
N PRO A 182 4.98 12.48 5.01
CA PRO A 182 4.73 11.06 5.26
C PRO A 182 4.44 10.31 3.95
N ALA A 183 4.88 9.04 3.87
CA ALA A 183 4.62 8.19 2.71
C ALA A 183 3.11 7.92 2.50
N LEU A 184 2.32 7.92 3.56
CA LEU A 184 0.90 7.56 3.53
C LEU A 184 0.69 6.22 2.80
N THR A 185 -0.37 6.11 2.01
CA THR A 185 -0.67 4.92 1.21
C THR A 185 -0.05 4.94 -0.20
N ALA A 186 0.90 5.84 -0.49
CA ALA A 186 1.60 5.84 -1.77
C ALA A 186 2.29 4.50 -2.09
N PRO A 187 2.99 3.83 -1.13
CA PRO A 187 3.59 2.53 -1.37
C PRO A 187 2.61 1.48 -1.85
N PHE A 188 1.41 1.43 -1.24
CA PHE A 188 0.32 0.56 -1.69
C PHE A 188 -0.09 0.85 -3.14
N CYS A 189 -0.30 2.13 -3.49
CA CYS A 189 -0.71 2.51 -4.84
C CYS A 189 0.35 2.09 -5.87
N ILE A 190 1.62 2.39 -5.61
CA ILE A 190 2.75 2.07 -6.49
C ILE A 190 2.87 0.55 -6.66
N ALA A 191 2.91 -0.20 -5.56
CA ALA A 191 3.00 -1.66 -5.60
C ALA A 191 1.83 -2.27 -6.39
N THR A 192 0.60 -1.85 -6.08
CA THR A 192 -0.58 -2.39 -6.76
C THR A 192 -0.56 -2.08 -8.25
N TRP A 193 -0.16 -0.89 -8.67
CA TRP A 193 0.02 -0.56 -10.08
C TRP A 193 1.08 -1.44 -10.75
N LEU A 194 2.24 -1.64 -10.13
CA LEU A 194 3.30 -2.49 -10.68
C LEU A 194 2.83 -3.93 -10.91
N PHE A 195 1.96 -4.45 -10.06
CA PHE A 195 1.45 -5.81 -10.18
C PHE A 195 0.24 -5.95 -11.10
N LEU A 196 -0.55 -4.87 -11.32
CA LEU A 196 -1.73 -4.89 -12.18
C LEU A 196 -1.42 -4.48 -13.63
N LEU A 197 -0.56 -3.47 -13.86
CA LEU A 197 -0.29 -2.93 -15.20
C LEU A 197 0.21 -3.95 -16.23
N PRO A 198 1.13 -4.88 -15.91
CA PRO A 198 1.61 -5.85 -16.88
C PRO A 198 0.51 -6.77 -17.42
N LEU A 199 -0.49 -7.09 -16.60
CA LEU A 199 -1.57 -8.01 -16.97
C LEU A 199 -2.57 -7.41 -17.94
N PHE A 200 -2.83 -6.11 -17.83
CA PHE A 200 -3.70 -5.41 -18.77
C PHE A 200 -3.09 -5.36 -20.19
N ASN A 201 -1.77 -5.38 -20.32
CA ASN A 201 -1.10 -5.44 -21.62
C ASN A 201 -1.14 -6.85 -22.24
N LEU A 202 -1.09 -7.90 -21.42
CA LEU A 202 -1.18 -9.29 -21.90
C LEU A 202 -2.57 -9.63 -22.47
N ASP A 203 -3.63 -9.10 -21.86
CA ASP A 203 -5.00 -9.24 -22.40
C ASP A 203 -5.18 -8.48 -23.73
N ARG A 204 -4.53 -7.34 -23.89
CA ARG A 204 -4.55 -6.57 -25.15
C ARG A 204 -3.87 -7.33 -26.29
N SER A 205 -2.75 -7.99 -26.05
CA SER A 205 -2.04 -8.77 -27.06
C SER A 205 -2.89 -9.97 -27.53
N LYS A 206 -3.55 -10.67 -26.60
CA LYS A 206 -4.47 -11.78 -26.93
C LYS A 206 -5.71 -11.32 -27.72
N GLN A 207 -6.29 -10.15 -27.41
CA GLN A 207 -7.40 -9.61 -28.17
C GLN A 207 -6.97 -9.15 -29.58
N THR A 208 -5.77 -8.67 -29.74
CA THR A 208 -5.23 -8.29 -31.05
C THR A 208 -4.96 -9.52 -31.91
N GLU A 209 -4.40 -10.61 -31.32
CA GLU A 209 -4.17 -11.87 -32.04
C GLU A 209 -5.49 -12.56 -32.44
N THR A 210 -6.51 -12.57 -31.57
CA THR A 210 -7.82 -13.12 -31.89
C THR A 210 -8.54 -12.31 -32.98
N ASN A 211 -8.42 -11.01 -33.00
CA ASN A 211 -8.98 -10.16 -34.06
C ASN A 211 -8.23 -10.36 -35.39
N HIS A 212 -6.92 -10.49 -35.36
CA HIS A 212 -6.12 -10.75 -36.59
C HIS A 212 -6.44 -12.14 -37.17
N SER A 213 -6.58 -13.16 -36.34
CA SER A 213 -6.92 -14.51 -36.79
C SER A 213 -8.36 -14.61 -37.35
N SER A 214 -9.31 -13.85 -36.78
CA SER A 214 -10.69 -13.78 -37.26
C SER A 214 -10.80 -13.02 -38.59
N TRP A 215 -9.93 -12.04 -38.83
CA TRP A 215 -9.87 -11.28 -40.08
C TRP A 215 -9.37 -12.14 -41.25
N HIS A 216 -8.29 -12.93 -41.03
CA HIS A 216 -7.77 -13.85 -42.05
C HIS A 216 -8.73 -14.99 -42.41
N LYS A 217 -9.59 -15.44 -41.45
CA LYS A 217 -10.63 -16.43 -41.76
C LYS A 217 -11.79 -15.89 -42.58
N LYS A 218 -12.08 -14.59 -42.55
CA LYS A 218 -13.19 -13.95 -43.29
C LYS A 218 -12.84 -13.57 -44.74
N HIS A 219 -11.57 -13.52 -45.10
CA HIS A 219 -11.12 -13.06 -46.44
C HIS A 219 -10.49 -14.16 -47.30
N ASN A 220 -10.50 -15.43 -46.81
CA ASN A 220 -10.04 -16.59 -47.55
C ASN A 220 -11.17 -17.51 -48.04
N HIS A 221 -12.38 -16.95 -48.25
CA HIS A 221 -13.51 -17.63 -48.91
C HIS A 221 -14.04 -16.82 -50.07
#